data_1c7d9ada72edbe722fae987055d5a427
#
_entry.id   1c7d9ada72edbe722fae987055d5a427
#
_cell.length_a   1.000
_cell.length_b   1.000
_cell.length_c   1.000
_cell.angle_alpha   90.00
_cell.angle_beta   90.00
_cell.angle_gamma   90.00
#
_symmetry.space_group_name_H-M   'P 1'
#
loop_
_entity.id
_entity.type
_entity.pdbx_description
1 polymer ?
#
loop_
_entity_poly.entity_id
_entity_poly.type
_entity_poly.pdbx_seq_one_letter_code
_entity_poly.pdbx_strand_id
1 'polypeptide(L)'
;MIYLNGIQVTFNPRTALEKTALNNLSLTIPEGQFVTVIGSNGAGKSTLLNVLSGEIRSDFGTVKIGDLDVTTWDTARRAKLVARVFQNPLMGSCADLTIEENLALAAKRGKLRRLKPALDVSFRSYCQTQLASLGLGLETRLGDRMGLLSGGQRQAVSLLMSTLAPNQILLLDEHTAALDPKTAEYVMKLTDRMVRDRKLTTLMVTHSMKQALIWGDRTIMLHEGQIIFDLSGEARSKLTVADLLQQFEQLQGNQVSDDALLLG
;
A
#
# COMPACT_ATOMS: atom_id res chain seq x y z
N MET A 1 3.55 -12.46 -8.10
CA MET A 1 2.20 -12.49 -8.72
C MET A 1 1.13 -12.51 -7.63
N ILE A 2 0.04 -11.77 -7.78
CA ILE A 2 -1.16 -11.79 -6.90
C ILE A 2 -2.31 -12.37 -7.72
N TYR A 3 -3.08 -13.26 -7.12
CA TYR A 3 -4.28 -13.82 -7.74
C TYR A 3 -5.43 -13.81 -6.73
N LEU A 4 -6.49 -13.08 -7.06
CA LEU A 4 -7.75 -13.03 -6.34
C LEU A 4 -8.83 -13.62 -7.25
N ASN A 5 -9.63 -14.53 -6.75
CA ASN A 5 -10.71 -15.16 -7.51
C ASN A 5 -11.99 -15.21 -6.68
N GLY A 6 -13.02 -14.50 -7.15
CA GLY A 6 -14.34 -14.50 -6.55
C GLY A 6 -14.39 -14.01 -5.10
N ILE A 7 -13.56 -13.01 -4.75
CA ILE A 7 -13.48 -12.52 -3.38
C ILE A 7 -14.76 -11.79 -2.99
N GLN A 8 -15.35 -12.23 -1.90
CA GLN A 8 -16.50 -11.58 -1.27
C GLN A 8 -16.19 -11.27 0.20
N VAL A 9 -16.57 -10.06 0.62
CA VAL A 9 -16.48 -9.60 2.02
C VAL A 9 -17.73 -8.83 2.36
N THR A 10 -18.48 -9.30 3.38
CA THR A 10 -19.70 -8.68 3.88
C THR A 10 -19.53 -8.33 5.36
N PHE A 11 -19.65 -7.04 5.69
CA PHE A 11 -19.66 -6.57 7.07
C PHE A 11 -21.05 -6.66 7.67
N ASN A 12 -21.13 -6.99 8.96
CA ASN A 12 -22.37 -7.07 9.74
C ASN A 12 -23.48 -7.92 9.08
N PRO A 13 -23.18 -9.14 8.61
CA PRO A 13 -24.17 -9.94 7.88
C PRO A 13 -25.42 -10.18 8.73
N ARG A 14 -26.59 -10.16 8.08
CA ARG A 14 -27.91 -10.37 8.69
C ARG A 14 -28.31 -9.30 9.71
N THR A 15 -27.77 -8.10 9.61
CA THR A 15 -28.19 -6.94 10.41
C THR A 15 -28.65 -5.80 9.51
N ALA A 16 -29.29 -4.79 10.09
CA ALA A 16 -29.68 -3.57 9.37
C ALA A 16 -28.47 -2.77 8.83
N LEU A 17 -27.24 -3.09 9.30
CA LEU A 17 -25.99 -2.45 8.88
C LEU A 17 -25.17 -3.36 7.95
N GLU A 18 -25.81 -4.36 7.33
CA GLU A 18 -25.15 -5.24 6.38
C GLU A 18 -24.61 -4.45 5.19
N LYS A 19 -23.34 -4.65 4.89
CA LYS A 19 -22.67 -4.00 3.74
C LYS A 19 -21.70 -4.96 3.07
N THR A 20 -21.94 -5.29 1.83
CA THR A 20 -21.00 -6.01 0.98
C THR A 20 -19.92 -5.03 0.52
N ALA A 21 -18.70 -5.20 1.00
CA ALA A 21 -17.57 -4.32 0.72
C ALA A 21 -16.71 -4.80 -0.46
N LEU A 22 -16.67 -6.12 -0.70
CA LEU A 22 -16.13 -6.71 -1.94
C LEU A 22 -17.16 -7.70 -2.45
N ASN A 23 -17.49 -7.61 -3.73
CA ASN A 23 -18.56 -8.36 -4.36
C ASN A 23 -18.02 -9.15 -5.56
N ASN A 24 -17.74 -10.44 -5.36
CA ASN A 24 -17.23 -11.36 -6.38
C ASN A 24 -15.99 -10.79 -7.15
N LEU A 25 -15.08 -10.12 -6.42
CA LEU A 25 -13.93 -9.45 -7.01
C LEU A 25 -12.88 -10.47 -7.45
N SER A 26 -12.51 -10.41 -8.73
CA SER A 26 -11.41 -11.19 -9.30
C SER A 26 -10.35 -10.25 -9.87
N LEU A 27 -9.07 -10.49 -9.54
CA LEU A 27 -7.96 -9.65 -9.98
C LEU A 27 -6.68 -10.47 -10.04
N THR A 28 -5.97 -10.34 -11.15
CA THR A 28 -4.61 -10.91 -11.30
C THR A 28 -3.61 -9.76 -11.49
N ILE A 29 -2.54 -9.74 -10.68
CA ILE A 29 -1.45 -8.79 -10.80
C ILE A 29 -0.16 -9.57 -11.07
N PRO A 30 0.46 -9.44 -12.24
CA PRO A 30 1.75 -10.03 -12.55
C PRO A 30 2.85 -9.60 -11.57
N GLU A 31 3.88 -10.41 -11.46
CA GLU A 31 5.06 -10.07 -10.65
C GLU A 31 5.73 -8.81 -11.16
N GLY A 32 6.14 -7.93 -10.25
CA GLY A 32 6.80 -6.67 -10.55
C GLY A 32 5.89 -5.56 -11.11
N GLN A 33 4.60 -5.82 -11.31
CA GLN A 33 3.67 -4.80 -11.78
C GLN A 33 3.30 -3.83 -10.67
N PHE A 34 3.30 -2.54 -10.96
CA PHE A 34 2.82 -1.50 -10.07
C PHE A 34 1.40 -1.06 -10.48
N VAL A 35 0.42 -1.43 -9.68
CA VAL A 35 -1.00 -1.13 -9.90
C VAL A 35 -1.47 -0.02 -8.99
N THR A 36 -2.17 0.97 -9.54
CA THR A 36 -2.87 2.00 -8.79
C THR A 36 -4.36 1.68 -8.70
N VAL A 37 -4.94 1.90 -7.52
CA VAL A 37 -6.36 1.63 -7.23
C VAL A 37 -7.03 2.93 -6.84
N ILE A 38 -8.06 3.33 -7.59
CA ILE A 38 -8.91 4.49 -7.31
C ILE A 38 -10.36 4.04 -7.07
N GLY A 39 -11.19 4.96 -6.64
CA GLY A 39 -12.63 4.75 -6.40
C GLY A 39 -13.13 5.62 -5.26
N SER A 40 -14.44 5.79 -5.16
CA SER A 40 -15.11 6.58 -4.12
C SER A 40 -14.86 6.05 -2.71
N ASN A 41 -15.26 6.85 -1.72
CA ASN A 41 -15.28 6.40 -0.34
C ASN A 41 -16.27 5.23 -0.19
N GLY A 42 -15.82 4.17 0.47
CA GLY A 42 -16.61 2.95 0.62
C GLY A 42 -16.64 2.01 -0.59
N ALA A 43 -15.89 2.30 -1.67
CA ALA A 43 -15.78 1.43 -2.85
C ALA A 43 -15.12 0.06 -2.60
N GLY A 44 -14.53 -0.17 -1.42
CA GLY A 44 -13.87 -1.44 -1.08
C GLY A 44 -12.34 -1.41 -1.13
N LYS A 45 -11.70 -0.25 -1.42
CA LYS A 45 -10.23 -0.12 -1.57
C LYS A 45 -9.46 -0.61 -0.35
N SER A 46 -9.76 -0.09 0.84
CA SER A 46 -9.09 -0.51 2.08
C SER A 46 -9.42 -1.97 2.45
N THR A 47 -10.64 -2.43 2.13
CA THR A 47 -11.02 -3.84 2.32
C THR A 47 -10.18 -4.75 1.43
N LEU A 48 -9.91 -4.37 0.18
CA LEU A 48 -9.03 -5.10 -0.72
C LEU A 48 -7.61 -5.21 -0.14
N LEU A 49 -7.04 -4.09 0.37
CA LEU A 49 -5.74 -4.12 1.04
C LEU A 49 -5.76 -5.01 2.29
N ASN A 50 -6.82 -4.94 3.10
CA ASN A 50 -6.98 -5.75 4.31
C ASN A 50 -7.12 -7.25 4.00
N VAL A 51 -7.79 -7.60 2.90
CA VAL A 51 -7.84 -8.99 2.42
C VAL A 51 -6.45 -9.46 1.97
N LEU A 52 -5.69 -8.65 1.25
CA LEU A 52 -4.33 -8.98 0.81
C LEU A 52 -3.34 -9.09 1.98
N SER A 53 -3.45 -8.22 2.99
CA SER A 53 -2.59 -8.26 4.19
C SER A 53 -2.98 -9.37 5.19
N GLY A 54 -4.19 -9.94 5.05
CA GLY A 54 -4.73 -10.95 5.98
C GLY A 54 -5.33 -10.37 7.26
N GLU A 55 -5.59 -9.06 7.29
CA GLU A 55 -6.31 -8.41 8.38
C GLU A 55 -7.80 -8.75 8.35
N ILE A 56 -8.34 -8.97 7.14
CA ILE A 56 -9.71 -9.44 6.91
C ILE A 56 -9.63 -10.74 6.11
N ARG A 57 -10.39 -11.74 6.53
CA ARG A 57 -10.62 -12.94 5.74
C ARG A 57 -11.83 -12.72 4.84
N SER A 58 -11.74 -13.16 3.60
CA SER A 58 -12.89 -13.17 2.70
C SER A 58 -13.89 -14.23 3.13
N ASP A 59 -15.17 -13.94 2.97
CA ASP A 59 -16.26 -14.90 3.20
C ASP A 59 -16.25 -16.01 2.14
N PHE A 60 -15.93 -15.63 0.88
CA PHE A 60 -15.80 -16.53 -0.26
C PHE A 60 -14.58 -16.16 -1.10
N GLY A 61 -14.19 -17.06 -1.99
CA GLY A 61 -13.12 -16.86 -2.95
C GLY A 61 -11.75 -17.32 -2.46
N THR A 62 -10.74 -17.11 -3.30
CA THR A 62 -9.36 -17.58 -3.08
C THR A 62 -8.35 -16.46 -3.26
N VAL A 63 -7.37 -16.38 -2.37
CA VAL A 63 -6.24 -15.46 -2.42
C VAL A 63 -4.96 -16.26 -2.58
N LYS A 64 -4.20 -16.02 -3.68
CA LYS A 64 -2.87 -16.61 -3.87
C LYS A 64 -1.80 -15.52 -4.01
N ILE A 65 -0.63 -15.77 -3.46
CA ILE A 65 0.58 -14.95 -3.57
C ILE A 65 1.71 -15.84 -4.07
N GLY A 66 2.18 -15.58 -5.29
CA GLY A 66 3.00 -16.54 -6.00
C GLY A 66 2.25 -17.87 -6.16
N ASP A 67 2.89 -18.97 -5.80
CA ASP A 67 2.29 -20.31 -5.84
C ASP A 67 1.56 -20.69 -4.54
N LEU A 68 1.57 -19.80 -3.54
CA LEU A 68 1.03 -20.08 -2.22
C LEU A 68 -0.45 -19.67 -2.14
N ASP A 69 -1.32 -20.61 -1.74
CA ASP A 69 -2.66 -20.28 -1.29
C ASP A 69 -2.59 -19.72 0.14
N VAL A 70 -2.94 -18.46 0.25
CA VAL A 70 -2.88 -17.72 1.53
C VAL A 70 -4.27 -17.36 2.06
N THR A 71 -5.34 -17.89 1.46
CA THR A 71 -6.73 -17.54 1.75
C THR A 71 -7.03 -17.56 3.25
N THR A 72 -6.56 -18.58 3.96
CA THR A 72 -6.81 -18.77 5.41
C THR A 72 -5.69 -18.22 6.31
N TRP A 73 -4.62 -17.65 5.72
CA TRP A 73 -3.49 -17.13 6.51
C TRP A 73 -3.87 -15.82 7.20
N ASP A 74 -3.46 -15.69 8.45
CA ASP A 74 -3.54 -14.46 9.22
C ASP A 74 -2.44 -13.45 8.83
N THR A 75 -2.54 -12.23 9.35
CA THR A 75 -1.57 -11.15 9.12
C THR A 75 -0.14 -11.55 9.50
N ALA A 76 0.05 -12.24 10.62
CA ALA A 76 1.37 -12.62 11.11
C ALA A 76 2.09 -13.57 10.13
N ARG A 77 1.33 -14.52 9.56
CA ARG A 77 1.85 -15.45 8.56
C ARG A 77 2.09 -14.76 7.21
N ARG A 78 1.18 -13.87 6.79
CA ARG A 78 1.31 -13.10 5.54
C ARG A 78 2.41 -12.03 5.59
N ALA A 79 2.80 -11.55 6.78
CA ALA A 79 3.87 -10.58 6.95
C ALA A 79 5.24 -11.04 6.38
N LYS A 80 5.41 -12.33 6.08
CA LYS A 80 6.57 -12.86 5.35
C LYS A 80 6.56 -12.51 3.86
N LEU A 81 5.38 -12.29 3.29
CA LEU A 81 5.16 -12.09 1.86
C LEU A 81 4.71 -10.66 1.54
N VAL A 82 3.98 -10.04 2.45
CA VAL A 82 3.31 -8.76 2.26
C VAL A 82 3.88 -7.71 3.19
N ALA A 83 4.27 -6.57 2.63
CA ALA A 83 4.56 -5.36 3.37
C ALA A 83 3.46 -4.33 3.14
N ARG A 84 3.15 -3.51 4.15
CA ARG A 84 2.17 -2.43 4.04
C ARG A 84 2.76 -1.12 4.57
N VAL A 85 2.51 -0.04 3.83
CA VAL A 85 2.75 1.34 4.25
C VAL A 85 1.37 1.98 4.42
N PHE A 86 1.11 2.52 5.61
CA PHE A 86 -0.17 3.08 5.99
C PHE A 86 -0.25 4.57 5.66
N GLN A 87 -1.46 5.09 5.54
CA GLN A 87 -1.75 6.52 5.42
C GLN A 87 -1.18 7.29 6.61
N ASN A 88 -1.43 6.80 7.82
CA ASN A 88 -0.80 7.33 9.02
C ASN A 88 0.51 6.55 9.31
N PRO A 89 1.68 7.18 9.17
CA PRO A 89 2.97 6.50 9.36
C PRO A 89 3.20 6.01 10.80
N LEU A 90 2.42 6.47 11.77
CA LEU A 90 2.47 5.96 13.14
C LEU A 90 1.94 4.53 13.26
N MET A 91 1.03 4.10 12.38
CA MET A 91 0.50 2.74 12.39
C MET A 91 1.54 1.69 11.96
N GLY A 92 2.52 2.09 11.17
CA GLY A 92 3.61 1.22 10.68
C GLY A 92 4.91 1.33 11.48
N SER A 93 4.95 2.16 12.54
CA SER A 93 6.17 2.46 13.29
C SER A 93 5.89 2.66 14.78
N CYS A 94 6.92 2.46 15.62
CA CYS A 94 6.89 2.73 17.04
C CYS A 94 7.47 4.12 17.32
N ALA A 95 6.63 5.10 17.70
CA ALA A 95 7.04 6.48 17.89
C ALA A 95 8.08 6.65 19.01
N ASP A 96 8.00 5.85 20.07
CA ASP A 96 8.88 5.91 21.24
C ASP A 96 10.22 5.22 21.04
N LEU A 97 10.33 4.35 20.04
CA LEU A 97 11.58 3.69 19.68
C LEU A 97 12.42 4.59 18.76
N THR A 98 13.72 4.38 18.79
CA THR A 98 14.66 5.05 17.89
C THR A 98 14.48 4.60 16.43
N ILE A 99 15.05 5.36 15.49
CA ILE A 99 15.05 5.01 14.07
C ILE A 99 15.70 3.62 13.88
N GLU A 100 16.88 3.37 14.49
CA GLU A 100 17.57 2.09 14.37
C GLU A 100 16.78 0.91 14.95
N GLU A 101 16.06 1.10 16.06
CA GLU A 101 15.21 0.08 16.65
C GLU A 101 14.01 -0.25 15.75
N ASN A 102 13.35 0.76 15.18
CA ASN A 102 12.29 0.57 14.19
C ASN A 102 12.78 -0.21 12.95
N LEU A 103 13.96 0.16 12.42
CA LEU A 103 14.58 -0.55 11.30
C LEU A 103 14.93 -2.00 11.66
N ALA A 104 15.40 -2.25 12.90
CA ALA A 104 15.71 -3.60 13.37
C ALA A 104 14.46 -4.48 13.46
N LEU A 105 13.36 -3.94 13.96
CA LEU A 105 12.07 -4.63 13.99
C LEU A 105 11.60 -4.99 12.57
N ALA A 106 11.68 -4.03 11.65
CA ALA A 106 11.30 -4.23 10.25
C ALA A 106 12.17 -5.28 9.55
N ALA A 107 13.49 -5.26 9.76
CA ALA A 107 14.43 -6.23 9.18
C ALA A 107 14.24 -7.66 9.70
N LYS A 108 13.59 -7.82 10.86
CA LYS A 108 13.26 -9.12 11.48
C LYS A 108 11.84 -9.60 11.12
N ARG A 109 11.09 -8.85 10.33
CA ARG A 109 9.73 -9.22 9.90
C ARG A 109 9.73 -10.61 9.25
N GLY A 110 8.82 -11.47 9.67
CA GLY A 110 8.65 -12.82 9.14
C GLY A 110 9.77 -13.82 9.49
N LYS A 111 10.77 -13.42 10.28
CA LYS A 111 11.87 -14.31 10.73
C LYS A 111 11.62 -14.81 12.15
N LEU A 112 12.13 -16.00 12.45
CA LEU A 112 12.16 -16.50 13.83
C LEU A 112 13.02 -15.59 14.69
N ARG A 113 12.47 -15.15 15.81
CA ARG A 113 13.19 -14.33 16.80
C ARG A 113 14.10 -15.25 17.62
N ARG A 114 15.37 -14.88 17.72
CA ARG A 114 16.36 -15.54 18.55
C ARG A 114 16.84 -14.58 19.63
N LEU A 115 17.35 -15.12 20.75
CA LEU A 115 17.99 -14.34 21.82
C LEU A 115 19.39 -13.86 21.37
N LYS A 116 19.41 -12.94 20.40
CA LYS A 116 20.61 -12.24 19.94
C LYS A 116 20.32 -10.75 19.91
N PRO A 117 21.33 -9.88 20.22
CA PRO A 117 21.17 -8.45 20.01
C PRO A 117 20.64 -8.14 18.61
N ALA A 118 19.67 -7.27 18.53
CA ALA A 118 19.08 -6.84 17.24
C ALA A 118 19.90 -5.72 16.61
N LEU A 119 20.65 -5.01 17.42
CA LEU A 119 21.50 -3.88 17.06
C LEU A 119 22.96 -4.30 17.29
N ASP A 120 23.69 -4.43 16.21
CA ASP A 120 25.14 -4.60 16.21
C ASP A 120 25.77 -3.56 15.27
N VAL A 121 27.10 -3.45 15.29
CA VAL A 121 27.84 -2.46 14.50
C VAL A 121 27.57 -2.64 12.99
N SER A 122 27.47 -3.87 12.53
CA SER A 122 27.25 -4.17 11.12
C SER A 122 25.83 -3.75 10.68
N PHE A 123 24.85 -4.00 11.52
CA PHE A 123 23.46 -3.59 11.25
C PHE A 123 23.32 -2.07 11.27
N ARG A 124 24.00 -1.39 12.21
CA ARG A 124 24.00 0.08 12.29
C ARG A 124 24.60 0.71 11.02
N SER A 125 25.74 0.20 10.55
CA SER A 125 26.36 0.66 9.29
C SER A 125 25.44 0.41 8.09
N TYR A 126 24.77 -0.75 8.04
CA TYR A 126 23.76 -1.04 7.02
C TYR A 126 22.61 -0.05 7.07
N CYS A 127 22.07 0.26 8.25
CA CYS A 127 21.01 1.25 8.42
C CYS A 127 21.43 2.66 7.96
N GLN A 128 22.65 3.08 8.27
CA GLN A 128 23.20 4.35 7.81
C GLN A 128 23.19 4.43 6.28
N THR A 129 23.70 3.39 5.60
CA THR A 129 23.71 3.32 4.14
C THR A 129 22.29 3.40 3.55
N GLN A 130 21.33 2.65 4.13
CA GLN A 130 19.95 2.68 3.66
C GLN A 130 19.28 4.04 3.89
N LEU A 131 19.50 4.68 5.04
CA LEU A 131 18.96 6.01 5.34
C LEU A 131 19.59 7.10 4.47
N ALA A 132 20.89 7.02 4.18
CA ALA A 132 21.56 7.95 3.28
C ALA A 132 20.94 7.95 1.88
N SER A 133 20.47 6.79 1.40
CA SER A 133 19.77 6.66 0.10
C SER A 133 18.45 7.43 0.04
N LEU A 134 17.88 7.79 1.19
CA LEU A 134 16.70 8.63 1.27
C LEU A 134 17.00 10.12 1.01
N GLY A 135 18.24 10.58 1.16
CA GLY A 135 18.62 11.98 0.95
C GLY A 135 18.00 12.98 1.94
N LEU A 136 17.69 12.52 3.17
CA LEU A 136 17.01 13.31 4.21
C LEU A 136 17.88 13.64 5.42
N GLY A 137 19.19 13.29 5.39
CA GLY A 137 20.13 13.51 6.48
C GLY A 137 19.85 12.64 7.72
N LEU A 138 19.09 11.56 7.57
CA LEU A 138 18.69 10.69 8.67
C LEU A 138 19.76 9.67 9.05
N GLU A 139 20.75 9.45 8.22
CA GLU A 139 21.88 8.52 8.44
C GLU A 139 22.71 8.88 9.67
N THR A 140 22.72 10.15 10.10
CA THR A 140 23.39 10.64 11.31
C THR A 140 22.50 10.65 12.55
N ARG A 141 21.19 10.33 12.38
CA ARG A 141 20.14 10.48 13.39
C ARG A 141 19.54 9.15 13.86
N LEU A 142 20.27 8.05 13.74
CA LEU A 142 19.81 6.71 14.09
C LEU A 142 19.27 6.57 15.52
N GLY A 143 19.86 7.32 16.47
CA GLY A 143 19.45 7.33 17.89
C GLY A 143 18.24 8.23 18.19
N ASP A 144 17.75 9.01 17.22
CA ASP A 144 16.58 9.85 17.43
C ASP A 144 15.31 8.99 17.46
N ARG A 145 14.34 9.39 18.31
CA ARG A 145 13.03 8.72 18.35
C ARG A 145 12.27 8.96 17.05
N MET A 146 11.61 7.91 16.57
CA MET A 146 10.78 7.96 15.36
C MET A 146 9.69 9.04 15.45
N GLY A 147 9.15 9.28 16.65
CA GLY A 147 8.14 10.31 16.91
C GLY A 147 8.61 11.75 16.69
N LEU A 148 9.92 12.02 16.71
CA LEU A 148 10.50 13.35 16.50
C LEU A 148 10.69 13.71 15.02
N LEU A 149 10.46 12.76 14.10
CA LEU A 149 10.57 13.00 12.67
C LEU A 149 9.37 13.80 12.15
N SER A 150 9.60 14.62 11.12
CA SER A 150 8.48 15.21 10.36
C SER A 150 7.61 14.11 9.69
N GLY A 151 6.39 14.44 9.31
CA GLY A 151 5.49 13.50 8.64
C GLY A 151 6.14 12.85 7.41
N GLY A 152 6.75 13.65 6.54
CA GLY A 152 7.43 13.16 5.35
C GLY A 152 8.68 12.31 5.64
N GLN A 153 9.49 12.71 6.62
CA GLN A 153 10.64 11.91 7.06
C GLN A 153 10.19 10.55 7.60
N ARG A 154 9.16 10.55 8.44
CA ARG A 154 8.60 9.31 9.00
C ARG A 154 8.02 8.42 7.92
N GLN A 155 7.33 9.00 6.93
CA GLN A 155 6.79 8.25 5.80
C GLN A 155 7.90 7.63 4.95
N ALA A 156 8.97 8.37 4.66
CA ALA A 156 10.13 7.84 3.94
C ALA A 156 10.83 6.71 4.70
N VAL A 157 10.98 6.83 6.03
CA VAL A 157 11.52 5.74 6.86
C VAL A 157 10.57 4.54 6.88
N SER A 158 9.25 4.75 6.98
CA SER A 158 8.24 3.67 6.93
C SER A 158 8.28 2.93 5.59
N LEU A 159 8.45 3.65 4.49
CA LEU A 159 8.64 3.05 3.17
C LEU A 159 9.94 2.22 3.13
N LEU A 160 11.06 2.74 3.64
CA LEU A 160 12.29 1.98 3.76
C LEU A 160 12.10 0.72 4.61
N MET A 161 11.46 0.83 5.79
CA MET A 161 11.15 -0.29 6.67
C MET A 161 10.36 -1.39 5.94
N SER A 162 9.43 -1.00 5.06
CA SER A 162 8.63 -1.96 4.29
C SER A 162 9.47 -2.85 3.38
N THR A 163 10.65 -2.40 2.99
CA THR A 163 11.54 -3.07 2.03
C THR A 163 12.79 -3.71 2.64
N LEU A 164 13.02 -3.58 3.95
CA LEU A 164 14.22 -4.16 4.62
C LEU A 164 14.17 -5.68 4.72
N ALA A 165 13.00 -6.25 4.91
CA ALA A 165 12.82 -7.70 4.84
C ALA A 165 12.35 -8.09 3.43
N PRO A 166 12.73 -9.27 2.92
CA PRO A 166 12.18 -9.78 1.67
C PRO A 166 10.66 -9.80 1.71
N ASN A 167 10.03 -9.28 0.68
CA ASN A 167 8.60 -9.33 0.48
C ASN A 167 8.29 -9.50 -1.01
N GLN A 168 7.17 -10.12 -1.32
CA GLN A 168 6.70 -10.31 -2.69
C GLN A 168 5.74 -9.19 -3.10
N ILE A 169 5.06 -8.58 -2.12
CA ILE A 169 4.02 -7.59 -2.32
C ILE A 169 4.26 -6.38 -1.42
N LEU A 170 4.11 -5.20 -2.00
CA LEU A 170 4.06 -3.93 -1.29
C LEU A 170 2.65 -3.32 -1.43
N LEU A 171 1.97 -3.12 -0.32
CA LEU A 171 0.69 -2.44 -0.23
C LEU A 171 0.91 -1.00 0.24
N LEU A 172 0.42 -0.02 -0.51
CA LEU A 172 0.52 1.40 -0.21
C LEU A 172 -0.89 1.96 -0.04
N ASP A 173 -1.21 2.36 1.18
CA ASP A 173 -2.54 2.83 1.56
C ASP A 173 -2.50 4.35 1.72
N GLU A 174 -2.81 5.08 0.66
CA GLU A 174 -2.87 6.56 0.64
C GLU A 174 -1.67 7.23 1.33
N HIS A 175 -0.50 6.65 1.19
CA HIS A 175 0.69 6.92 2.01
C HIS A 175 1.28 8.34 1.84
N THR A 176 0.71 9.16 0.97
CA THR A 176 1.10 10.57 0.77
C THR A 176 -0.02 11.56 1.06
N ALA A 177 -1.23 11.10 1.41
CA ALA A 177 -2.41 11.96 1.54
C ALA A 177 -2.30 12.99 2.68
N ALA A 178 -1.59 12.66 3.75
CA ALA A 178 -1.40 13.54 4.91
C ALA A 178 -0.18 14.48 4.80
N LEU A 179 0.48 14.54 3.64
CA LEU A 179 1.70 15.31 3.42
C LEU A 179 1.40 16.57 2.60
N ASP A 180 2.21 17.61 2.81
CA ASP A 180 2.20 18.76 1.91
C ASP A 180 2.60 18.36 0.48
N PRO A 181 2.18 19.12 -0.56
CA PRO A 181 2.36 18.71 -1.96
C PRO A 181 3.81 18.43 -2.36
N LYS A 182 4.77 19.23 -1.87
CA LYS A 182 6.20 19.07 -2.19
C LYS A 182 6.76 17.79 -1.56
N THR A 183 6.42 17.54 -0.31
CA THR A 183 6.82 16.33 0.41
C THR A 183 6.15 15.08 -0.17
N ALA A 184 4.86 15.18 -0.53
CA ALA A 184 4.14 14.10 -1.20
C ALA A 184 4.80 13.69 -2.52
N GLU A 185 5.15 14.66 -3.36
CA GLU A 185 5.87 14.40 -4.63
C GLU A 185 7.23 13.73 -4.38
N TYR A 186 7.98 14.21 -3.38
CA TYR A 186 9.25 13.60 -3.00
C TYR A 186 9.09 12.13 -2.58
N VAL A 187 8.14 11.85 -1.68
CA VAL A 187 7.86 10.48 -1.21
C VAL A 187 7.39 9.59 -2.36
N MET A 188 6.58 10.11 -3.30
CA MET A 188 6.15 9.34 -4.47
C MET A 188 7.32 9.00 -5.41
N LYS A 189 8.24 9.94 -5.69
CA LYS A 189 9.46 9.67 -6.46
C LYS A 189 10.34 8.62 -5.78
N LEU A 190 10.45 8.68 -4.44
CA LEU A 190 11.17 7.69 -3.66
C LEU A 190 10.48 6.31 -3.76
N THR A 191 9.16 6.27 -3.66
CA THR A 191 8.36 5.06 -3.80
C THR A 191 8.58 4.40 -5.15
N ASP A 192 8.43 5.15 -6.24
CA ASP A 192 8.60 4.62 -7.60
C ASP A 192 10.00 4.05 -7.81
N ARG A 193 11.04 4.80 -7.40
CA ARG A 193 12.43 4.32 -7.45
C ARG A 193 12.59 3.00 -6.69
N MET A 194 12.12 2.90 -5.44
CA MET A 194 12.27 1.69 -4.64
C MET A 194 11.50 0.50 -5.20
N VAL A 195 10.31 0.74 -5.76
CA VAL A 195 9.50 -0.29 -6.42
C VAL A 195 10.21 -0.81 -7.67
N ARG A 196 10.73 0.10 -8.52
CA ARG A 196 11.43 -0.27 -9.76
C ARG A 196 12.75 -0.99 -9.50
N ASP A 197 13.58 -0.45 -8.62
CA ASP A 197 14.89 -1.01 -8.31
C ASP A 197 14.79 -2.44 -7.74
N ARG A 198 13.74 -2.71 -6.97
CA ARG A 198 13.51 -4.02 -6.32
C ARG A 198 12.51 -4.90 -7.04
N LYS A 199 11.92 -4.44 -8.16
CA LYS A 199 10.90 -5.14 -8.95
C LYS A 199 9.73 -5.63 -8.08
N LEU A 200 9.26 -4.78 -7.16
CA LEU A 200 8.20 -5.15 -6.22
C LEU A 200 6.84 -5.17 -6.92
N THR A 201 6.08 -6.23 -6.70
CA THR A 201 4.66 -6.24 -7.05
C THR A 201 3.93 -5.31 -6.09
N THR A 202 3.38 -4.20 -6.61
CA THR A 202 2.88 -3.10 -5.76
C THR A 202 1.42 -2.81 -6.06
N LEU A 203 0.63 -2.65 -5.01
CA LEU A 203 -0.74 -2.15 -5.08
C LEU A 203 -0.83 -0.85 -4.26
N MET A 204 -1.11 0.26 -4.92
CA MET A 204 -1.23 1.58 -4.30
C MET A 204 -2.67 2.09 -4.38
N VAL A 205 -3.29 2.28 -3.24
CA VAL A 205 -4.57 2.99 -3.13
C VAL A 205 -4.31 4.50 -3.05
N THR A 206 -5.04 5.27 -3.82
CA THR A 206 -5.00 6.73 -3.79
C THR A 206 -6.37 7.32 -4.11
N HIS A 207 -6.69 8.48 -3.53
CA HIS A 207 -7.86 9.28 -3.92
C HIS A 207 -7.57 10.17 -5.13
N SER A 208 -6.30 10.46 -5.42
CA SER A 208 -5.93 11.36 -6.51
C SER A 208 -5.90 10.62 -7.85
N MET A 209 -6.83 10.93 -8.74
CA MET A 209 -6.83 10.43 -10.13
C MET A 209 -5.55 10.84 -10.87
N LYS A 210 -5.03 12.04 -10.59
CA LYS A 210 -3.76 12.52 -11.15
C LYS A 210 -2.60 11.61 -10.74
N GLN A 211 -2.48 11.28 -9.45
CA GLN A 211 -1.45 10.35 -8.99
C GLN A 211 -1.61 8.96 -9.62
N ALA A 212 -2.84 8.46 -9.73
CA ALA A 212 -3.12 7.16 -10.33
C ALA A 212 -2.70 7.06 -11.80
N LEU A 213 -2.75 8.17 -12.55
CA LEU A 213 -2.30 8.22 -13.95
C LEU A 213 -0.80 8.47 -14.12
N ILE A 214 -0.16 9.19 -13.18
CA ILE A 214 1.29 9.50 -13.24
C ILE A 214 2.10 8.27 -12.83
N TRP A 215 1.67 7.56 -11.77
CA TRP A 215 2.42 6.49 -11.16
C TRP A 215 1.87 5.10 -11.53
N GLY A 216 2.75 4.10 -11.49
CA GLY A 216 2.38 2.72 -11.79
C GLY A 216 2.22 2.40 -13.29
N ASP A 217 1.92 1.14 -13.56
CA ASP A 217 1.84 0.56 -14.91
C ASP A 217 0.38 0.27 -15.32
N ARG A 218 -0.51 0.14 -14.34
CA ARG A 218 -1.91 -0.22 -14.50
C ARG A 218 -2.76 0.54 -13.49
N THR A 219 -3.94 0.98 -13.93
CA THR A 219 -4.90 1.68 -13.06
C THR A 219 -6.20 0.89 -13.05
N ILE A 220 -6.69 0.59 -11.87
CA ILE A 220 -8.00 -0.03 -11.66
C ILE A 220 -8.90 0.91 -10.87
N MET A 221 -10.19 0.89 -11.18
CA MET A 221 -11.20 1.64 -10.44
C MET A 221 -12.17 0.68 -9.77
N LEU A 222 -12.35 0.87 -8.47
CA LEU A 222 -13.32 0.14 -7.67
C LEU A 222 -14.58 0.97 -7.46
N HIS A 223 -15.72 0.33 -7.58
CA HIS A 223 -17.03 0.87 -7.24
C HIS A 223 -17.90 -0.24 -6.63
N GLU A 224 -18.49 0.00 -5.47
CA GLU A 224 -19.35 -0.97 -4.76
C GLU A 224 -18.76 -2.39 -4.66
N GLY A 225 -17.47 -2.46 -4.37
CA GLY A 225 -16.76 -3.74 -4.18
C GLY A 225 -16.42 -4.49 -5.48
N GLN A 226 -16.63 -3.90 -6.65
CA GLN A 226 -16.32 -4.48 -7.95
C GLN A 226 -15.28 -3.64 -8.70
N ILE A 227 -14.54 -4.28 -9.60
CA ILE A 227 -13.67 -3.59 -10.54
C ILE A 227 -14.52 -3.20 -11.75
N ILE A 228 -14.68 -1.88 -11.96
CA ILE A 228 -15.46 -1.33 -13.08
C ILE A 228 -14.57 -0.85 -14.22
N PHE A 229 -13.27 -0.73 -13.96
CA PHE A 229 -12.31 -0.16 -14.87
C PHE A 229 -10.94 -0.78 -14.60
N ASP A 230 -10.24 -1.18 -15.66
CA ASP A 230 -8.95 -1.86 -15.57
C ASP A 230 -8.14 -1.57 -16.83
N LEU A 231 -7.18 -0.66 -16.75
CA LEU A 231 -6.38 -0.24 -17.88
C LEU A 231 -4.87 -0.28 -17.61
N SER A 232 -4.15 -0.70 -18.62
CA SER A 232 -2.68 -0.75 -18.65
C SER A 232 -2.15 -0.39 -20.04
N GLY A 233 -0.83 -0.21 -20.13
CA GLY A 233 -0.15 0.03 -21.39
C GLY A 233 -0.65 1.26 -22.14
N GLU A 234 -0.79 1.15 -23.46
CA GLU A 234 -1.14 2.26 -24.35
C GLU A 234 -2.52 2.85 -24.07
N ALA A 235 -3.49 2.02 -23.71
CA ALA A 235 -4.83 2.48 -23.35
C ALA A 235 -4.80 3.40 -22.12
N ARG A 236 -3.98 3.05 -21.11
CA ARG A 236 -3.79 3.88 -19.91
C ARG A 236 -3.03 5.18 -20.21
N SER A 237 -1.99 5.14 -21.04
CA SER A 237 -1.14 6.31 -21.32
C SER A 237 -1.86 7.46 -22.04
N LYS A 238 -2.98 7.16 -22.69
CA LYS A 238 -3.82 8.13 -23.41
C LYS A 238 -4.89 8.77 -22.52
N LEU A 239 -5.10 8.23 -21.30
CA LEU A 239 -6.14 8.73 -20.40
C LEU A 239 -5.75 10.05 -19.74
N THR A 240 -6.74 10.92 -19.64
CA THR A 240 -6.69 12.13 -18.85
C THR A 240 -7.52 11.99 -17.57
N VAL A 241 -7.32 12.90 -16.63
CA VAL A 241 -8.17 12.96 -15.42
C VAL A 241 -9.64 13.20 -15.82
N ALA A 242 -9.90 13.99 -16.86
CA ALA A 242 -11.25 14.26 -17.36
C ALA A 242 -11.94 12.98 -17.86
N ASP A 243 -11.20 12.10 -18.54
CA ASP A 243 -11.74 10.83 -19.03
C ASP A 243 -12.14 9.91 -17.87
N LEU A 244 -11.28 9.86 -16.82
CA LEU A 244 -11.60 9.09 -15.61
C LEU A 244 -12.82 9.63 -14.88
N LEU A 245 -12.96 10.95 -14.76
CA LEU A 245 -14.13 11.59 -14.17
C LEU A 245 -15.41 11.28 -14.98
N GLN A 246 -15.36 11.44 -16.29
CA GLN A 246 -16.50 11.14 -17.16
C GLN A 246 -16.98 9.69 -17.02
N GLN A 247 -16.04 8.74 -16.97
CA GLN A 247 -16.39 7.33 -16.77
C GLN A 247 -16.99 7.09 -15.38
N PHE A 248 -16.47 7.76 -14.36
CA PHE A 248 -16.99 7.68 -13.01
C PHE A 248 -18.41 8.25 -12.91
N GLU A 249 -18.66 9.41 -13.52
CA GLU A 249 -19.98 10.05 -13.57
C GLU A 249 -21.03 9.20 -14.31
N GLN A 250 -20.65 8.58 -15.42
CA GLN A 250 -21.54 7.69 -16.18
C GLN A 250 -21.99 6.48 -15.35
N LEU A 251 -21.14 5.98 -14.44
CA LEU A 251 -21.44 4.83 -13.58
C LEU A 251 -22.28 5.21 -12.36
N GLN A 252 -22.13 6.42 -11.82
CA GLN A 252 -22.88 6.87 -10.64
C GLN A 252 -24.28 7.44 -10.97
N GLY A 253 -24.60 7.67 -12.23
CA GLY A 253 -25.91 8.19 -12.64
C GLY A 253 -26.32 9.45 -11.87
N ASN A 254 -25.75 10.61 -12.20
CA ASN A 254 -26.11 11.95 -11.70
C ASN A 254 -26.12 12.19 -10.17
N GLN A 255 -25.49 11.36 -9.35
CA GLN A 255 -25.31 11.60 -7.91
C GLN A 255 -23.92 12.14 -7.57
N VAL A 256 -23.41 13.10 -8.33
CA VAL A 256 -22.13 13.75 -8.04
C VAL A 256 -22.38 14.99 -7.20
N SER A 257 -22.41 14.85 -5.89
CA SER A 257 -22.40 16.04 -5.02
C SER A 257 -21.29 16.07 -3.97
N ASP A 258 -20.56 14.98 -3.73
CA ASP A 258 -19.59 14.93 -2.62
C ASP A 258 -18.14 14.59 -2.96
N ASP A 259 -17.78 14.35 -4.23
CA ASP A 259 -16.44 13.87 -4.62
C ASP A 259 -15.48 14.97 -5.15
N ALA A 260 -15.65 16.23 -4.72
CA ALA A 260 -14.66 17.29 -4.98
C ALA A 260 -13.22 16.95 -4.48
N LEU A 261 -13.09 15.95 -3.62
CA LEU A 261 -11.83 15.40 -3.13
C LEU A 261 -11.05 14.59 -4.17
N LEU A 262 -11.68 14.18 -5.28
CA LEU A 262 -11.00 13.41 -6.34
C LEU A 262 -10.16 14.29 -7.28
N LEU A 263 -10.26 15.61 -7.16
CA LEU A 263 -9.60 16.60 -8.03
C LEU A 263 -8.29 17.16 -7.47
N GLY A 264 -7.92 16.84 -6.24
CA GLY A 264 -6.74 17.34 -5.53
C GLY A 264 -5.42 16.67 -5.90
#